data_ced6a79585e5fc814b3c98afbadab89d
#
_entry.id   ced6a79585e5fc814b3c98afbadab89d
#
_cell.length_a   1.000
_cell.length_b   1.000
_cell.length_c   1.000
_cell.angle_alpha   90.00
_cell.angle_beta   90.00
_cell.angle_gamma   90.00
#
_symmetry.space_group_name_H-M   'P 1'
#
loop_
_entity.id
_entity.type
_entity.pdbx_description
1 polymer ?
#
loop_
_entity_poly.entity_id
_entity_poly.type
_entity_poly.pdbx_seq_one_letter_code
_entity_poly.pdbx_strand_id
1 'polypeptide(L)'
;MTKRKDIHFRIEEKLLERFESALHYEALNKTDVLTHAIQQFCIKVECEKMNDVKRQYNVSKHLQTRIDTHKHFEEKQVNVDEVVIEHLQLQGEEKILEVGCANGKFLSLLQTNGHKGGLTGFDQSETMLSEAAITNNMIEWKLGDASKLPFEANCYDWIIARHMLYHMKDVEKTIQGLHKIIRPGGAFLATTNSKVSLPRIDEMCNKMLVAFDLPRTSPSAAPFCLENGKDLLHSVFPTVEETIIHNALVFHHATPILNYISSMFPSLNIPDNMSLHTEMKDWLKKEIENELTTHDGIWSDPKTLVIYRCKKEIS
;
A
#
# COMPACT_ATOMS: atom_id res chain seq x y z
N MET A 1 -21.21 39.08 15.04
CA MET A 1 -20.94 38.91 16.50
C MET A 1 -20.56 37.45 16.72
N THR A 2 -19.29 37.17 16.99
CA THR A 2 -18.79 35.84 17.32
C THR A 2 -19.28 35.43 18.70
N LYS A 3 -20.07 34.36 18.81
CA LYS A 3 -20.50 33.82 20.10
C LYS A 3 -19.28 33.31 20.86
N ARG A 4 -19.00 33.90 22.00
CA ARG A 4 -18.01 33.38 22.96
C ARG A 4 -18.61 32.16 23.68
N LYS A 5 -17.81 31.10 23.85
CA LYS A 5 -18.15 29.93 24.68
C LYS A 5 -17.05 29.75 25.73
N ASP A 6 -17.48 29.38 26.94
CA ASP A 6 -16.54 29.08 28.02
C ASP A 6 -16.04 27.63 27.89
N ILE A 7 -14.73 27.45 28.14
CA ILE A 7 -14.08 26.13 28.19
C ILE A 7 -13.57 25.96 29.63
N HIS A 8 -13.96 24.84 30.24
CA HIS A 8 -13.52 24.44 31.57
C HIS A 8 -12.59 23.24 31.49
N PHE A 9 -11.44 23.31 32.14
CA PHE A 9 -10.49 22.17 32.24
C PHE A 9 -9.89 22.13 33.64
N ARG A 10 -9.43 20.94 34.05
CA ARG A 10 -8.71 20.74 35.29
C ARG A 10 -7.22 20.79 35.02
N ILE A 11 -6.48 21.46 35.89
CA ILE A 11 -5.04 21.61 35.83
C ILE A 11 -4.45 21.30 37.21
N GLU A 12 -3.28 20.70 37.26
CA GLU A 12 -2.54 20.46 38.50
C GLU A 12 -2.21 21.79 39.19
N GLU A 13 -2.42 21.84 40.51
CA GLU A 13 -2.24 23.06 41.32
C GLU A 13 -0.84 23.68 41.17
N LYS A 14 0.21 22.85 41.25
CA LYS A 14 1.61 23.31 41.05
C LYS A 14 1.87 23.88 39.64
N LEU A 15 1.19 23.33 38.63
CA LEU A 15 1.33 23.84 37.27
C LEU A 15 0.59 25.16 37.10
N LEU A 16 -0.58 25.33 37.77
CA LEU A 16 -1.34 26.57 37.77
C LEU A 16 -0.56 27.69 38.44
N GLU A 17 0.05 27.44 39.63
CA GLU A 17 0.89 28.43 40.34
C GLU A 17 2.08 28.88 39.48
N ARG A 18 2.75 27.95 38.80
CA ARG A 18 3.86 28.29 37.90
C ARG A 18 3.39 29.12 36.70
N PHE A 19 2.24 28.81 36.16
CA PHE A 19 1.64 29.53 35.03
C PHE A 19 1.25 30.96 35.46
N GLU A 20 0.61 31.15 36.62
CA GLU A 20 0.24 32.44 37.14
C GLU A 20 1.45 33.31 37.49
N SER A 21 2.50 32.70 38.05
CA SER A 21 3.78 33.39 38.32
C SER A 21 4.44 33.86 37.01
N ALA A 22 4.44 33.02 35.97
CA ALA A 22 5.00 33.39 34.67
C ALA A 22 4.20 34.53 33.99
N LEU A 23 2.86 34.48 34.06
CA LEU A 23 2.01 35.56 33.55
C LEU A 23 2.28 36.90 34.23
N HIS A 24 2.47 36.86 35.56
CA HIS A 24 2.79 38.07 36.33
C HIS A 24 4.17 38.62 35.97
N TYR A 25 5.15 37.74 35.79
CA TYR A 25 6.52 38.12 35.40
C TYR A 25 6.57 38.79 34.02
N GLU A 26 5.83 38.26 33.05
CA GLU A 26 5.78 38.75 31.67
C GLU A 26 4.69 39.81 31.44
N ALA A 27 3.94 40.23 32.49
CA ALA A 27 2.80 41.12 32.41
C ALA A 27 1.74 40.75 31.36
N LEU A 28 1.50 39.44 31.18
CA LEU A 28 0.60 38.90 30.17
C LEU A 28 -0.80 38.63 30.73
N ASN A 29 -1.79 38.73 29.86
CA ASN A 29 -3.17 38.37 30.20
C ASN A 29 -3.39 36.87 30.04
N LYS A 30 -3.93 36.20 31.06
CA LYS A 30 -4.21 34.77 31.10
C LYS A 30 -5.06 34.29 29.91
N THR A 31 -6.10 35.04 29.59
CA THR A 31 -7.03 34.73 28.49
C THR A 31 -6.32 34.79 27.13
N ASP A 32 -5.47 35.80 26.93
CA ASP A 32 -4.76 36.00 25.67
C ASP A 32 -3.73 34.88 25.44
N VAL A 33 -2.99 34.50 26.48
CA VAL A 33 -2.01 33.39 26.42
C VAL A 33 -2.69 32.06 26.12
N LEU A 34 -3.80 31.74 26.80
CA LEU A 34 -4.56 30.53 26.56
C LEU A 34 -5.22 30.53 25.18
N THR A 35 -5.76 31.66 24.74
CA THR A 35 -6.34 31.78 23.39
C THR A 35 -5.27 31.56 22.32
N HIS A 36 -4.09 32.17 22.49
CA HIS A 36 -2.98 31.96 21.57
C HIS A 36 -2.51 30.51 21.57
N ALA A 37 -2.38 29.86 22.72
CA ALA A 37 -2.00 28.45 22.81
C ALA A 37 -3.02 27.54 22.11
N ILE A 38 -4.31 27.79 22.29
CA ILE A 38 -5.39 27.06 21.60
C ILE A 38 -5.30 27.26 20.07
N GLN A 39 -5.11 28.51 19.62
CA GLN A 39 -4.94 28.84 18.21
C GLN A 39 -3.74 28.09 17.60
N GLN A 40 -2.58 28.10 18.26
CA GLN A 40 -1.39 27.40 17.82
C GLN A 40 -1.62 25.87 17.73
N PHE A 41 -2.32 25.31 18.71
CA PHE A 41 -2.69 23.90 18.68
C PHE A 41 -3.63 23.58 17.51
N CYS A 42 -4.65 24.39 17.25
CA CYS A 42 -5.55 24.22 16.12
C CYS A 42 -4.80 24.31 14.79
N ILE A 43 -3.94 25.31 14.61
CA ILE A 43 -3.10 25.47 13.42
C ILE A 43 -2.20 24.23 13.23
N LYS A 44 -1.57 23.76 14.31
CA LYS A 44 -0.74 22.53 14.24
C LYS A 44 -1.53 21.33 13.77
N VAL A 45 -2.71 21.06 14.34
CA VAL A 45 -3.58 19.93 13.97
C VAL A 45 -4.10 20.07 12.53
N GLU A 46 -4.45 21.28 12.10
CA GLU A 46 -4.87 21.56 10.72
C GLU A 46 -3.73 21.33 9.72
N CYS A 47 -2.50 21.78 10.07
CA CYS A 47 -1.31 21.51 9.26
C CYS A 47 -0.99 20.00 9.20
N GLU A 48 -1.11 19.27 10.30
CA GLU A 48 -0.93 17.83 10.34
C GLU A 48 -1.97 17.10 9.45
N LYS A 49 -3.25 17.48 9.54
CA LYS A 49 -4.30 16.96 8.66
C LYS A 49 -4.06 17.25 7.18
N MET A 50 -3.62 18.47 6.85
CA MET A 50 -3.28 18.84 5.46
C MET A 50 -2.07 18.05 4.95
N ASN A 51 -1.09 17.78 5.81
CA ASN A 51 0.05 16.93 5.45
C ASN A 51 -0.38 15.47 5.25
N ASP A 52 -1.30 14.96 6.06
CA ASP A 52 -1.87 13.62 5.88
C ASP A 52 -2.64 13.50 4.57
N VAL A 53 -3.47 14.48 4.20
CA VAL A 53 -4.17 14.49 2.91
C VAL A 53 -3.20 14.54 1.74
N LYS A 54 -2.15 15.37 1.79
CA LYS A 54 -1.10 15.41 0.76
C LYS A 54 -0.32 14.09 0.68
N ARG A 55 -0.01 13.50 1.82
CA ARG A 55 0.67 12.22 1.93
C ARG A 55 -0.18 11.09 1.33
N GLN A 56 -1.46 11.08 1.63
CA GLN A 56 -2.43 10.12 1.09
C GLN A 56 -2.60 10.27 -0.42
N TYR A 57 -2.73 11.49 -0.94
CA TYR A 57 -2.78 11.76 -2.38
C TYR A 57 -1.49 11.33 -3.10
N ASN A 58 -0.33 11.54 -2.49
CA ASN A 58 0.94 11.07 -3.03
C ASN A 58 1.02 9.53 -3.07
N VAL A 59 0.45 8.82 -2.10
CA VAL A 59 0.42 7.34 -2.09
C VAL A 59 -0.35 6.80 -3.29
N SER A 60 -1.54 7.35 -3.58
CA SER A 60 -2.34 6.97 -4.76
C SER A 60 -1.57 7.24 -6.07
N LYS A 61 -0.95 8.40 -6.21
CA LYS A 61 -0.13 8.76 -7.36
C LYS A 61 1.07 7.83 -7.55
N HIS A 62 1.77 7.47 -6.47
CA HIS A 62 2.91 6.54 -6.53
C HIS A 62 2.48 5.14 -6.96
N LEU A 63 1.36 4.65 -6.44
CA LEU A 63 0.78 3.38 -6.87
C LEU A 63 0.42 3.42 -8.36
N GLN A 64 -0.25 4.50 -8.82
CA GLN A 64 -0.62 4.65 -10.22
C GLN A 64 0.61 4.70 -11.13
N THR A 65 1.67 5.42 -10.75
CA THR A 65 2.95 5.44 -11.51
C THR A 65 3.51 4.03 -11.70
N ARG A 66 3.50 3.18 -10.66
CA ARG A 66 3.97 1.80 -10.77
C ARG A 66 3.07 0.96 -11.69
N ILE A 67 1.75 1.06 -11.54
CA ILE A 67 0.79 0.37 -12.42
C ILE A 67 1.00 0.77 -13.89
N ASP A 68 1.12 2.07 -14.16
CA ASP A 68 1.32 2.58 -15.52
C ASP A 68 2.66 2.14 -16.10
N THR A 69 3.72 2.07 -15.26
CA THR A 69 5.02 1.57 -15.70
C THR A 69 4.92 0.10 -16.12
N HIS A 70 4.31 -0.75 -15.33
CA HIS A 70 4.10 -2.15 -15.71
C HIS A 70 3.26 -2.25 -17.00
N LYS A 71 2.21 -1.49 -17.12
CA LYS A 71 1.34 -1.50 -18.30
C LYS A 71 2.07 -1.10 -19.59
N HIS A 72 3.01 -0.15 -19.54
CA HIS A 72 3.60 0.44 -20.76
C HIS A 72 4.99 -0.10 -21.09
N PHE A 73 5.69 -0.69 -20.12
CA PHE A 73 7.09 -1.09 -20.27
C PHE A 73 7.33 -2.59 -20.09
N GLU A 74 6.30 -3.40 -19.93
CA GLU A 74 6.46 -4.85 -19.95
C GLU A 74 6.84 -5.34 -21.35
N GLU A 75 7.85 -6.24 -21.40
CA GLU A 75 8.30 -6.90 -22.63
C GLU A 75 7.15 -7.66 -23.30
N LYS A 76 6.37 -8.39 -22.50
CA LYS A 76 5.18 -9.12 -22.93
C LYS A 76 3.96 -8.45 -22.31
N GLN A 77 3.03 -8.00 -23.12
CA GLN A 77 1.79 -7.41 -22.64
C GLN A 77 0.90 -8.51 -22.02
N VAL A 78 0.97 -8.64 -20.69
CA VAL A 78 0.16 -9.58 -19.93
C VAL A 78 -0.84 -8.80 -19.08
N ASN A 79 -2.12 -9.00 -19.35
CA ASN A 79 -3.17 -8.46 -18.48
C ASN A 79 -3.33 -9.35 -17.25
N VAL A 80 -2.62 -9.03 -16.18
CA VAL A 80 -2.63 -9.80 -14.93
C VAL A 80 -4.05 -9.91 -14.33
N ASP A 81 -4.89 -8.86 -14.48
CA ASP A 81 -6.27 -8.89 -14.00
C ASP A 81 -7.10 -9.97 -14.73
N GLU A 82 -6.94 -10.10 -16.06
CA GLU A 82 -7.59 -11.15 -16.84
C GLU A 82 -7.12 -12.54 -16.41
N VAL A 83 -5.80 -12.74 -16.26
CA VAL A 83 -5.24 -14.02 -15.79
C VAL A 83 -5.78 -14.36 -14.40
N VAL A 84 -5.88 -13.40 -13.48
CA VAL A 84 -6.47 -13.61 -12.15
C VAL A 84 -7.95 -14.00 -12.27
N ILE A 85 -8.72 -13.33 -13.12
CA ILE A 85 -10.15 -13.65 -13.35
C ILE A 85 -10.31 -15.09 -13.89
N GLU A 86 -9.47 -15.52 -14.82
CA GLU A 86 -9.47 -16.90 -15.30
C GLU A 86 -9.23 -17.91 -14.19
N HIS A 87 -8.28 -17.63 -13.27
CA HIS A 87 -8.00 -18.52 -12.13
C HIS A 87 -9.12 -18.56 -11.10
N LEU A 88 -9.93 -17.51 -10.98
CA LEU A 88 -11.08 -17.51 -10.08
C LEU A 88 -12.19 -18.47 -10.54
N GLN A 89 -12.36 -18.69 -11.86
CA GLN A 89 -13.38 -19.59 -12.42
C GLN A 89 -14.79 -19.31 -11.84
N LEU A 90 -15.15 -18.01 -11.77
CA LEU A 90 -16.39 -17.56 -11.16
C LEU A 90 -17.62 -18.01 -11.96
N GLN A 91 -18.70 -18.34 -11.24
CA GLN A 91 -20.03 -18.59 -11.82
C GLN A 91 -20.90 -17.33 -11.81
N GLY A 92 -20.42 -16.27 -11.16
CA GLY A 92 -21.04 -14.94 -11.16
C GLY A 92 -21.88 -14.56 -9.95
N GLU A 93 -22.07 -15.47 -8.99
CA GLU A 93 -22.92 -15.24 -7.81
C GLU A 93 -22.14 -15.40 -6.48
N GLU A 94 -20.83 -15.63 -6.55
CA GLU A 94 -19.98 -15.85 -5.40
C GLU A 94 -19.89 -14.60 -4.52
N LYS A 95 -19.81 -14.81 -3.21
CA LYS A 95 -19.47 -13.75 -2.27
C LYS A 95 -17.97 -13.62 -2.15
N ILE A 96 -17.43 -12.50 -2.63
CA ILE A 96 -15.98 -12.26 -2.77
C ILE A 96 -15.53 -11.16 -1.81
N LEU A 97 -14.39 -11.41 -1.15
CA LEU A 97 -13.64 -10.41 -0.39
C LEU A 97 -12.27 -10.18 -1.04
N GLU A 98 -11.95 -8.96 -1.40
CA GLU A 98 -10.58 -8.56 -1.73
C GLU A 98 -9.94 -7.84 -0.54
N VAL A 99 -8.86 -8.42 0.01
CA VAL A 99 -8.08 -7.85 1.11
C VAL A 99 -6.87 -7.11 0.53
N GLY A 100 -6.67 -5.85 0.96
CA GLY A 100 -5.73 -4.94 0.31
C GLY A 100 -6.25 -4.47 -1.05
N CYS A 101 -7.54 -4.14 -1.12
CA CYS A 101 -8.23 -3.80 -2.37
C CYS A 101 -7.82 -2.45 -2.96
N ALA A 102 -7.04 -1.64 -2.25
CA ALA A 102 -6.65 -0.29 -2.66
C ALA A 102 -7.87 0.54 -3.13
N ASN A 103 -7.79 1.13 -4.33
CA ASN A 103 -8.88 1.92 -4.91
C ASN A 103 -9.98 1.09 -5.62
N GLY A 104 -10.05 -0.20 -5.36
CA GLY A 104 -11.15 -1.08 -5.75
C GLY A 104 -11.31 -1.38 -7.25
N LYS A 105 -10.29 -1.07 -8.06
CA LYS A 105 -10.37 -1.27 -9.53
C LYS A 105 -10.67 -2.70 -9.93
N PHE A 106 -10.09 -3.69 -9.26
CA PHE A 106 -10.29 -5.09 -9.60
C PHE A 106 -11.71 -5.57 -9.29
N LEU A 107 -12.26 -5.23 -8.12
CA LEU A 107 -13.65 -5.57 -7.79
C LEU A 107 -14.62 -4.86 -8.75
N SER A 108 -14.35 -3.61 -9.11
CA SER A 108 -15.14 -2.89 -10.11
C SER A 108 -15.07 -3.55 -11.49
N LEU A 109 -13.91 -4.12 -11.87
CA LEU A 109 -13.75 -4.89 -13.09
C LEU A 109 -14.57 -6.18 -13.06
N LEU A 110 -14.58 -6.92 -11.95
CA LEU A 110 -15.42 -8.11 -11.78
C LEU A 110 -16.91 -7.77 -11.97
N GLN A 111 -17.37 -6.70 -11.37
CA GLN A 111 -18.75 -6.24 -11.51
C GLN A 111 -19.07 -5.84 -12.96
N THR A 112 -18.18 -5.10 -13.62
CA THR A 112 -18.33 -4.72 -15.03
C THR A 112 -18.39 -5.93 -15.97
N ASN A 113 -17.65 -7.00 -15.61
CA ASN A 113 -17.65 -8.27 -16.34
C ASN A 113 -18.90 -9.12 -16.02
N GLY A 114 -19.87 -8.59 -15.27
CA GLY A 114 -21.17 -9.22 -15.07
C GLY A 114 -21.29 -10.05 -13.78
N HIS A 115 -20.33 -9.96 -12.86
CA HIS A 115 -20.46 -10.59 -11.54
C HIS A 115 -21.61 -9.94 -10.75
N LYS A 116 -22.52 -10.75 -10.19
CA LYS A 116 -23.73 -10.31 -9.49
C LYS A 116 -23.69 -10.64 -7.99
N GLY A 117 -22.76 -11.49 -7.56
CA GLY A 117 -22.58 -11.86 -6.16
C GLY A 117 -22.07 -10.69 -5.31
N GLY A 118 -22.08 -10.87 -4.00
CA GLY A 118 -21.63 -9.84 -3.06
C GLY A 118 -20.13 -9.56 -3.17
N LEU A 119 -19.76 -8.32 -3.45
CA LEU A 119 -18.37 -7.86 -3.50
C LEU A 119 -18.03 -6.99 -2.30
N THR A 120 -16.98 -7.32 -1.59
CA THR A 120 -16.47 -6.55 -0.45
C THR A 120 -14.99 -6.22 -0.67
N GLY A 121 -14.63 -4.95 -0.60
CA GLY A 121 -13.25 -4.48 -0.55
C GLY A 121 -12.83 -4.12 0.87
N PHE A 122 -11.65 -4.57 1.29
CA PHE A 122 -11.10 -4.31 2.61
C PHE A 122 -9.68 -3.77 2.50
N ASP A 123 -9.44 -2.58 3.04
CA ASP A 123 -8.13 -1.93 3.02
C ASP A 123 -7.90 -1.10 4.28
N GLN A 124 -6.64 -0.86 4.65
CA GLN A 124 -6.27 0.00 5.77
C GLN A 124 -6.23 1.49 5.39
N SER A 125 -6.29 1.83 4.12
CA SER A 125 -6.20 3.20 3.61
C SER A 125 -7.59 3.79 3.39
N GLU A 126 -8.00 4.70 4.26
CA GLU A 126 -9.25 5.45 4.13
C GLU A 126 -9.33 6.22 2.81
N THR A 127 -8.20 6.76 2.34
CA THR A 127 -8.14 7.49 1.06
C THR A 127 -8.42 6.58 -0.12
N MET A 128 -7.78 5.40 -0.18
CA MET A 128 -8.03 4.45 -1.25
C MET A 128 -9.48 3.99 -1.27
N LEU A 129 -10.07 3.72 -0.11
CA LEU A 129 -11.48 3.34 -0.01
C LEU A 129 -12.43 4.49 -0.37
N SER A 130 -12.07 5.73 -0.06
CA SER A 130 -12.85 6.90 -0.50
C SER A 130 -12.84 7.06 -2.02
N GLU A 131 -11.70 6.87 -2.67
CA GLU A 131 -11.60 6.84 -4.14
C GLU A 131 -12.43 5.68 -4.73
N ALA A 132 -12.34 4.49 -4.12
CA ALA A 132 -13.13 3.33 -4.52
C ALA A 132 -14.64 3.57 -4.44
N ALA A 133 -15.11 4.18 -3.35
CA ALA A 133 -16.53 4.46 -3.12
C ALA A 133 -17.09 5.53 -4.10
N ILE A 134 -16.26 6.50 -4.49
CA ILE A 134 -16.61 7.49 -5.53
C ILE A 134 -16.75 6.80 -6.89
N THR A 135 -15.84 5.86 -7.18
CA THR A 135 -15.82 5.16 -8.48
C THR A 135 -16.94 4.13 -8.58
N ASN A 136 -17.24 3.43 -7.49
CA ASN A 136 -18.24 2.38 -7.45
C ASN A 136 -18.89 2.27 -6.07
N ASN A 137 -20.10 2.78 -5.94
CA ASN A 137 -20.90 2.77 -4.71
C ASN A 137 -21.75 1.50 -4.51
N MET A 138 -21.70 0.56 -5.44
CA MET A 138 -22.45 -0.71 -5.36
C MET A 138 -21.65 -1.83 -4.65
N ILE A 139 -20.35 -1.61 -4.43
CA ILE A 139 -19.47 -2.52 -3.72
C ILE A 139 -19.37 -2.10 -2.26
N GLU A 140 -19.34 -3.06 -1.35
CA GLU A 140 -19.12 -2.79 0.06
C GLU A 140 -17.64 -2.50 0.33
N TRP A 141 -17.32 -1.31 0.86
CA TRP A 141 -15.95 -0.90 1.22
C TRP A 141 -15.79 -0.85 2.73
N LYS A 142 -14.80 -1.56 3.25
CA LYS A 142 -14.53 -1.65 4.70
C LYS A 142 -13.10 -1.24 5.04
N LEU A 143 -12.97 -0.28 5.96
CA LEU A 143 -11.68 0.15 6.51
C LEU A 143 -11.24 -0.82 7.61
N GLY A 144 -9.97 -1.26 7.57
CA GLY A 144 -9.39 -2.05 8.64
C GLY A 144 -8.03 -2.64 8.33
N ASP A 145 -7.44 -3.28 9.35
CA ASP A 145 -6.15 -3.93 9.30
C ASP A 145 -6.32 -5.44 9.05
N ALA A 146 -5.68 -5.95 8.01
CA ALA A 146 -5.74 -7.37 7.63
C ALA A 146 -5.18 -8.33 8.71
N SER A 147 -4.44 -7.82 9.70
CA SER A 147 -4.03 -8.60 10.88
C SER A 147 -5.19 -8.85 11.87
N LYS A 148 -6.33 -8.15 11.71
CA LYS A 148 -7.50 -8.18 12.59
C LYS A 148 -8.79 -8.16 11.78
N LEU A 149 -9.04 -9.22 11.04
CA LEU A 149 -10.18 -9.33 10.14
C LEU A 149 -11.52 -9.30 10.91
N PRO A 150 -12.41 -8.32 10.64
CA PRO A 150 -13.67 -8.14 11.36
C PRO A 150 -14.82 -8.95 10.74
N PHE A 151 -14.51 -10.12 10.20
CA PHE A 151 -15.48 -10.94 9.48
C PHE A 151 -15.77 -12.23 10.24
N GLU A 152 -16.99 -12.71 10.12
CA GLU A 152 -17.41 -14.00 10.69
C GLU A 152 -16.75 -15.17 9.94
N ALA A 153 -16.67 -16.32 10.60
CA ALA A 153 -16.14 -17.52 9.98
C ALA A 153 -17.08 -18.02 8.85
N ASN A 154 -16.49 -18.61 7.82
CA ASN A 154 -17.22 -19.28 6.75
C ASN A 154 -18.22 -18.39 5.99
N CYS A 155 -17.90 -17.13 5.74
CA CYS A 155 -18.83 -16.17 5.14
C CYS A 155 -18.51 -15.78 3.69
N TYR A 156 -17.36 -16.15 3.12
CA TYR A 156 -16.98 -15.85 1.75
C TYR A 156 -16.69 -17.12 0.93
N ASP A 157 -17.08 -17.10 -0.35
CA ASP A 157 -16.73 -18.14 -1.33
C ASP A 157 -15.30 -17.99 -1.79
N TRP A 158 -14.90 -16.74 -2.05
CA TRP A 158 -13.57 -16.37 -2.48
C TRP A 158 -12.99 -15.27 -1.61
N ILE A 159 -11.71 -15.44 -1.29
CA ILE A 159 -10.88 -14.35 -0.77
C ILE A 159 -9.73 -14.13 -1.75
N ILE A 160 -9.45 -12.87 -2.03
CA ILE A 160 -8.42 -12.43 -2.95
C ILE A 160 -7.46 -11.51 -2.19
N ALA A 161 -6.15 -11.76 -2.28
CA ALA A 161 -5.09 -10.97 -1.67
C ALA A 161 -3.99 -10.69 -2.70
N ARG A 162 -4.10 -9.58 -3.43
CA ARG A 162 -3.18 -9.24 -4.52
C ARG A 162 -2.12 -8.28 -4.05
N HIS A 163 -0.85 -8.67 -4.15
CA HIS A 163 0.31 -7.85 -3.80
C HIS A 163 0.22 -7.19 -2.41
N MET A 164 -0.33 -7.90 -1.41
CA MET A 164 -0.53 -7.34 -0.08
C MET A 164 0.05 -8.16 1.08
N LEU A 165 0.15 -9.50 0.95
CA LEU A 165 0.57 -10.36 2.06
C LEU A 165 2.00 -10.06 2.55
N TYR A 166 2.89 -9.62 1.69
CA TYR A 166 4.25 -9.26 2.08
C TYR A 166 4.33 -7.98 2.94
N HIS A 167 3.23 -7.22 3.07
CA HIS A 167 3.14 -6.09 4.00
C HIS A 167 2.75 -6.51 5.43
N MET A 168 2.38 -7.78 5.63
CA MET A 168 1.96 -8.29 6.93
C MET A 168 3.16 -8.57 7.82
N LYS A 169 3.06 -8.18 9.10
CA LYS A 169 4.09 -8.49 10.11
C LYS A 169 4.18 -9.98 10.40
N ASP A 170 3.03 -10.64 10.36
CA ASP A 170 2.87 -12.08 10.62
C ASP A 170 2.00 -12.66 9.50
N VAL A 171 2.68 -13.12 8.45
CA VAL A 171 2.04 -13.66 7.25
C VAL A 171 1.25 -14.92 7.56
N GLU A 172 1.82 -15.85 8.35
CA GLU A 172 1.16 -17.11 8.69
C GLU A 172 -0.15 -16.89 9.45
N LYS A 173 -0.11 -16.04 10.47
CA LYS A 173 -1.31 -15.68 11.23
C LYS A 173 -2.36 -14.99 10.37
N THR A 174 -1.94 -14.15 9.43
CA THR A 174 -2.86 -13.51 8.48
C THR A 174 -3.52 -14.56 7.58
N ILE A 175 -2.76 -15.50 7.00
CA ILE A 175 -3.29 -16.59 6.17
C ILE A 175 -4.27 -17.46 6.97
N GLN A 176 -3.96 -17.79 8.23
CA GLN A 176 -4.86 -18.53 9.13
C GLN A 176 -6.17 -17.76 9.37
N GLY A 177 -6.09 -16.44 9.55
CA GLY A 177 -7.26 -15.56 9.68
C GLY A 177 -8.13 -15.58 8.42
N LEU A 178 -7.50 -15.45 7.25
CA LEU A 178 -8.18 -15.53 5.94
C LEU A 178 -8.86 -16.88 5.74
N HIS A 179 -8.18 -17.99 6.05
CA HIS A 179 -8.73 -19.33 5.93
C HIS A 179 -10.00 -19.52 6.78
N LYS A 180 -10.06 -18.95 8.00
CA LYS A 180 -11.25 -19.05 8.88
C LYS A 180 -12.50 -18.44 8.27
N ILE A 181 -12.38 -17.36 7.52
CA ILE A 181 -13.52 -16.64 6.95
C ILE A 181 -13.96 -17.19 5.58
N ILE A 182 -13.15 -18.04 4.94
CA ILE A 182 -13.55 -18.80 3.75
C ILE A 182 -14.52 -19.91 4.17
N ARG A 183 -15.61 -20.09 3.44
CA ARG A 183 -16.55 -21.21 3.68
C ARG A 183 -15.95 -22.56 3.27
N PRO A 184 -16.40 -23.69 3.83
CA PRO A 184 -16.01 -25.02 3.32
C PRO A 184 -16.25 -25.12 1.81
N GLY A 185 -15.29 -25.64 1.07
CA GLY A 185 -15.32 -25.69 -0.40
C GLY A 185 -15.00 -24.38 -1.11
N GLY A 186 -14.87 -23.29 -0.39
CA GLY A 186 -14.43 -22.00 -0.95
C GLY A 186 -12.93 -21.96 -1.22
N ALA A 187 -12.44 -20.84 -1.75
CA ALA A 187 -11.08 -20.75 -2.22
C ALA A 187 -10.40 -19.40 -1.87
N PHE A 188 -9.07 -19.42 -1.96
CA PHE A 188 -8.21 -18.26 -1.76
C PHE A 188 -7.33 -18.05 -2.98
N LEU A 189 -7.15 -16.81 -3.39
CA LEU A 189 -6.19 -16.44 -4.42
C LEU A 189 -5.25 -15.35 -3.89
N ALA A 190 -3.95 -15.58 -4.03
CA ALA A 190 -2.94 -14.58 -3.72
C ALA A 190 -2.03 -14.33 -4.92
N THR A 191 -1.58 -13.08 -5.09
CA THR A 191 -0.52 -12.77 -6.02
C THR A 191 0.66 -12.11 -5.31
N THR A 192 1.87 -12.42 -5.75
CA THR A 192 3.09 -11.80 -5.29
C THR A 192 4.18 -11.89 -6.36
N ASN A 193 5.34 -11.31 -6.07
CA ASN A 193 6.51 -11.38 -6.95
C ASN A 193 7.55 -12.35 -6.38
N SER A 194 8.51 -12.76 -7.22
CA SER A 194 9.76 -13.31 -6.73
C SER A 194 10.55 -12.23 -5.97
N LYS A 195 11.27 -12.63 -4.94
CA LYS A 195 12.18 -11.72 -4.18
C LYS A 195 13.34 -11.17 -5.03
N VAL A 196 13.61 -11.80 -6.17
CA VAL A 196 14.63 -11.35 -7.13
C VAL A 196 14.03 -10.68 -8.37
N SER A 197 12.77 -10.24 -8.30
CA SER A 197 12.15 -9.45 -9.36
C SER A 197 12.73 -8.04 -9.40
N LEU A 198 12.99 -7.52 -10.60
CA LEU A 198 13.54 -6.18 -10.87
C LEU A 198 14.89 -5.94 -10.17
N PRO A 199 15.89 -6.85 -10.33
CA PRO A 199 17.16 -6.77 -9.60
C PRO A 199 17.98 -5.52 -9.93
N ARG A 200 17.91 -5.01 -11.16
CA ARG A 200 18.63 -3.78 -11.54
C ARG A 200 18.02 -2.53 -10.89
N ILE A 201 16.70 -2.47 -10.77
CA ILE A 201 16.01 -1.40 -10.02
C ILE A 201 16.37 -1.48 -8.55
N ASP A 202 16.35 -2.68 -7.95
CA ASP A 202 16.71 -2.87 -6.54
C ASP A 202 18.18 -2.48 -6.29
N GLU A 203 19.08 -2.86 -7.19
CA GLU A 203 20.50 -2.47 -7.11
C GLU A 203 20.67 -0.96 -7.22
N MET A 204 19.97 -0.30 -8.15
CA MET A 204 20.01 1.17 -8.31
C MET A 204 19.46 1.88 -7.07
N CYS A 205 18.37 1.40 -6.49
CA CYS A 205 17.85 1.90 -5.22
C CYS A 205 18.89 1.78 -4.10
N ASN A 206 19.55 0.63 -3.97
CA ASN A 206 20.57 0.42 -2.95
C ASN A 206 21.85 1.23 -3.19
N LYS A 207 22.28 1.43 -4.43
CA LYS A 207 23.38 2.37 -4.79
C LYS A 207 23.01 3.79 -4.36
N MET A 208 21.82 4.25 -4.66
CA MET A 208 21.32 5.57 -4.24
C MET A 208 21.31 5.70 -2.72
N LEU A 209 20.71 4.75 -1.98
CA LEU A 209 20.64 4.80 -0.52
C LEU A 209 22.05 4.93 0.10
N VAL A 210 23.03 4.17 -0.40
CA VAL A 210 24.43 4.26 0.07
C VAL A 210 25.05 5.60 -0.28
N ALA A 211 24.81 6.15 -1.47
CA ALA A 211 25.35 7.45 -1.88
C ALA A 211 24.87 8.62 -1.01
N PHE A 212 23.71 8.44 -0.34
CA PHE A 212 23.11 9.44 0.56
C PHE A 212 23.15 9.03 2.04
N ASP A 213 24.05 8.12 2.42
CA ASP A 213 24.26 7.63 3.79
C ASP A 213 22.97 7.05 4.44
N LEU A 214 22.11 6.45 3.62
CA LEU A 214 20.90 5.77 4.08
C LEU A 214 21.11 4.24 4.10
N PRO A 215 20.41 3.52 5.00
CA PRO A 215 20.55 2.07 5.10
C PRO A 215 20.02 1.37 3.84
N ARG A 216 20.70 0.31 3.41
CA ARG A 216 20.20 -0.57 2.35
C ARG A 216 18.88 -1.23 2.77
N THR A 217 18.03 -1.51 1.80
CA THR A 217 16.76 -2.21 2.03
C THR A 217 16.82 -3.64 1.52
N SER A 218 16.02 -4.51 2.12
CA SER A 218 15.73 -5.85 1.60
C SER A 218 14.59 -5.78 0.58
N PRO A 219 14.49 -6.75 -0.35
CA PRO A 219 13.36 -6.84 -1.26
C PRO A 219 12.03 -6.81 -0.52
N SER A 220 11.11 -5.93 -0.93
CA SER A 220 9.82 -5.72 -0.24
C SER A 220 8.93 -6.96 -0.20
N ALA A 221 9.05 -7.84 -1.21
CA ALA A 221 8.26 -9.08 -1.30
C ALA A 221 8.80 -10.22 -0.41
N ALA A 222 9.99 -10.09 0.21
CA ALA A 222 10.63 -11.19 0.93
C ALA A 222 9.77 -11.89 1.99
N PRO A 223 8.88 -11.23 2.75
CA PRO A 223 8.01 -11.91 3.73
C PRO A 223 7.00 -12.88 3.09
N PHE A 224 6.54 -12.60 1.87
CA PHE A 224 5.66 -13.48 1.09
C PHE A 224 5.99 -13.31 -0.40
N CYS A 225 6.71 -14.26 -0.98
CA CYS A 225 7.23 -14.21 -2.34
C CYS A 225 7.09 -15.57 -3.04
N LEU A 226 7.50 -15.66 -4.31
CA LEU A 226 7.52 -16.92 -5.05
C LEU A 226 8.28 -18.03 -4.29
N GLU A 227 9.40 -17.67 -3.64
CA GLU A 227 10.31 -18.63 -3.04
C GLU A 227 9.84 -19.24 -1.71
N ASN A 228 8.86 -18.61 -1.02
CA ASN A 228 8.33 -19.10 0.26
C ASN A 228 6.80 -19.17 0.33
N GLY A 229 6.11 -18.54 -0.62
CA GLY A 229 4.65 -18.38 -0.56
C GLY A 229 3.89 -19.72 -0.60
N LYS A 230 4.38 -20.66 -1.40
CA LYS A 230 3.76 -21.99 -1.51
C LYS A 230 3.80 -22.75 -0.17
N ASP A 231 4.94 -22.76 0.51
CA ASP A 231 5.10 -23.44 1.79
C ASP A 231 4.25 -22.77 2.89
N LEU A 232 4.23 -21.43 2.92
CA LEU A 232 3.39 -20.66 3.83
C LEU A 232 1.90 -20.98 3.64
N LEU A 233 1.45 -21.10 2.38
CA LEU A 233 0.07 -21.44 2.06
C LEU A 233 -0.26 -22.90 2.37
N HIS A 234 0.67 -23.83 2.11
CA HIS A 234 0.50 -25.25 2.44
C HIS A 234 0.38 -25.52 3.94
N SER A 235 0.87 -24.63 4.81
CA SER A 235 0.67 -24.76 6.25
C SER A 235 -0.81 -24.69 6.67
N VAL A 236 -1.68 -24.16 5.79
CA VAL A 236 -3.10 -23.89 6.08
C VAL A 236 -4.04 -24.52 5.05
N PHE A 237 -3.63 -24.55 3.78
CA PHE A 237 -4.45 -25.11 2.70
C PHE A 237 -3.87 -26.44 2.19
N PRO A 238 -4.67 -27.51 2.10
CA PRO A 238 -4.18 -28.81 1.61
C PRO A 238 -3.81 -28.78 0.13
N THR A 239 -4.47 -27.93 -0.67
CA THR A 239 -4.23 -27.78 -2.09
C THR A 239 -3.78 -26.36 -2.41
N VAL A 240 -2.59 -26.23 -3.00
CA VAL A 240 -2.01 -24.97 -3.46
C VAL A 240 -1.51 -25.16 -4.89
N GLU A 241 -2.22 -24.56 -5.83
CA GLU A 241 -1.83 -24.47 -7.24
C GLU A 241 -1.03 -23.17 -7.44
N GLU A 242 -0.01 -23.18 -8.28
CA GLU A 242 0.78 -22.00 -8.61
C GLU A 242 0.87 -21.80 -10.12
N THR A 243 0.74 -20.57 -10.56
CA THR A 243 0.99 -20.13 -11.92
C THR A 243 2.05 -19.05 -11.91
N ILE A 244 3.17 -19.31 -12.59
CA ILE A 244 4.32 -18.41 -12.64
C ILE A 244 4.33 -17.68 -13.98
N ILE A 245 4.47 -16.37 -13.95
CA ILE A 245 4.54 -15.51 -15.12
C ILE A 245 5.90 -14.82 -15.13
N HIS A 246 6.73 -15.19 -16.11
CA HIS A 246 8.02 -14.55 -16.37
C HIS A 246 7.86 -13.44 -17.38
N ASN A 247 8.37 -12.27 -17.05
CA ASN A 247 8.35 -11.07 -17.88
C ASN A 247 9.60 -10.21 -17.62
N ALA A 248 9.69 -9.05 -18.22
CA ALA A 248 10.69 -8.05 -17.92
C ALA A 248 10.08 -6.64 -18.08
N LEU A 249 10.67 -5.66 -17.40
CA LEU A 249 10.46 -4.26 -17.74
C LEU A 249 11.59 -3.82 -18.68
N VAL A 250 11.22 -3.25 -19.83
CA VAL A 250 12.21 -2.81 -20.84
C VAL A 250 12.04 -1.32 -21.07
N PHE A 251 13.13 -0.59 -20.84
CA PHE A 251 13.17 0.86 -20.99
C PHE A 251 14.26 1.29 -21.96
N HIS A 252 13.96 2.33 -22.74
CA HIS A 252 14.90 2.96 -23.67
C HIS A 252 15.28 4.40 -23.26
N HIS A 253 14.69 4.89 -22.14
CA HIS A 253 14.92 6.25 -21.65
C HIS A 253 14.98 6.25 -20.11
N ALA A 254 15.75 7.18 -19.55
CA ALA A 254 15.92 7.29 -18.10
C ALA A 254 14.65 7.72 -17.35
N THR A 255 13.81 8.56 -17.94
CA THR A 255 12.67 9.16 -17.26
C THR A 255 11.68 8.15 -16.68
N PRO A 256 11.23 7.08 -17.38
CA PRO A 256 10.32 6.09 -16.79
C PRO A 256 10.94 5.36 -15.61
N ILE A 257 12.22 5.00 -15.67
CA ILE A 257 12.96 4.33 -14.59
C ILE A 257 13.04 5.25 -13.37
N LEU A 258 13.42 6.51 -13.60
CA LEU A 258 13.49 7.55 -12.56
C LEU A 258 12.15 7.73 -11.87
N ASN A 259 11.04 7.80 -12.62
CA ASN A 259 9.70 7.93 -12.08
C ASN A 259 9.31 6.70 -11.25
N TYR A 260 9.62 5.51 -11.73
CA TYR A 260 9.36 4.27 -11.02
C TYR A 260 10.11 4.23 -9.69
N ILE A 261 11.42 4.44 -9.68
CA ILE A 261 12.24 4.45 -8.45
C ILE A 261 11.77 5.56 -7.50
N SER A 262 11.48 6.78 -8.03
CA SER A 262 10.98 7.88 -7.20
C SER A 262 9.63 7.55 -6.53
N SER A 263 8.79 6.74 -7.18
CA SER A 263 7.53 6.28 -6.60
C SER A 263 7.71 5.32 -5.43
N MET A 264 8.91 4.74 -5.27
CA MET A 264 9.26 3.83 -4.19
C MET A 264 9.83 4.54 -2.96
N PHE A 265 10.17 5.83 -3.02
CA PHE A 265 10.78 6.58 -1.92
C PHE A 265 10.08 6.41 -0.56
N PRO A 266 8.74 6.43 -0.46
CA PRO A 266 8.05 6.16 0.80
C PRO A 266 8.30 4.75 1.35
N SER A 267 8.38 3.74 0.47
CA SER A 267 8.63 2.35 0.88
C SER A 267 10.10 2.06 1.20
N LEU A 268 11.02 2.90 0.72
CA LEU A 268 12.44 2.84 1.04
C LEU A 268 12.79 3.59 2.34
N ASN A 269 11.79 4.09 3.08
CA ASN A 269 11.96 4.88 4.31
C ASN A 269 12.85 6.12 4.12
N ILE A 270 12.83 6.71 2.92
CA ILE A 270 13.55 7.96 2.65
C ILE A 270 12.81 9.09 3.38
N PRO A 271 13.53 9.94 4.13
CA PRO A 271 12.92 11.07 4.83
C PRO A 271 12.13 11.98 3.88
N ASP A 272 10.96 12.46 4.32
CA ASP A 272 10.13 13.39 3.54
C ASP A 272 10.76 14.80 3.54
N ASN A 273 11.79 14.96 2.73
CA ASN A 273 12.56 16.20 2.57
C ASN A 273 12.69 16.54 1.08
N MET A 274 12.10 17.65 0.67
CA MET A 274 12.03 18.05 -0.73
C MET A 274 13.43 18.31 -1.36
N SER A 275 14.37 18.89 -0.61
CA SER A 275 15.75 19.10 -1.09
C SER A 275 16.44 17.76 -1.33
N LEU A 276 16.39 16.87 -0.34
CA LEU A 276 16.95 15.52 -0.44
C LEU A 276 16.34 14.74 -1.62
N HIS A 277 15.02 14.80 -1.78
CA HIS A 277 14.36 14.12 -2.91
C HIS A 277 14.80 14.69 -4.27
N THR A 278 15.07 15.99 -4.36
CA THR A 278 15.58 16.60 -5.60
C THR A 278 16.99 16.13 -5.90
N GLU A 279 17.88 16.20 -4.92
CA GLU A 279 19.26 15.76 -5.04
C GLU A 279 19.36 14.26 -5.40
N MET A 280 18.55 13.42 -4.76
CA MET A 280 18.47 11.99 -5.08
C MET A 280 17.98 11.73 -6.50
N LYS A 281 16.98 12.48 -6.98
CA LYS A 281 16.48 12.36 -8.35
C LYS A 281 17.51 12.80 -9.39
N ASP A 282 18.25 13.87 -9.13
CA ASP A 282 19.30 14.34 -10.03
C ASP A 282 20.45 13.32 -10.10
N TRP A 283 20.83 12.75 -8.95
CA TRP A 283 21.80 11.66 -8.88
C TRP A 283 21.33 10.42 -9.66
N LEU A 284 20.09 9.95 -9.38
CA LEU A 284 19.48 8.81 -10.07
C LEU A 284 19.45 9.01 -11.59
N LYS A 285 19.03 10.19 -12.04
CA LYS A 285 18.98 10.50 -13.47
C LYS A 285 20.33 10.27 -14.13
N LYS A 286 21.39 10.80 -13.53
CA LYS A 286 22.75 10.67 -14.03
C LYS A 286 23.22 9.20 -14.06
N GLU A 287 22.99 8.44 -12.98
CA GLU A 287 23.40 7.04 -12.92
C GLU A 287 22.60 6.17 -13.90
N ILE A 288 21.29 6.39 -14.06
CA ILE A 288 20.45 5.67 -15.03
C ILE A 288 20.90 5.98 -16.47
N GLU A 289 21.23 7.25 -16.78
CA GLU A 289 21.75 7.65 -18.10
C GLU A 289 23.11 6.95 -18.39
N ASN A 290 23.98 6.86 -17.41
CA ASN A 290 25.25 6.13 -17.51
C ASN A 290 25.01 4.63 -17.78
N GLU A 291 24.12 3.99 -17.01
CA GLU A 291 23.76 2.58 -17.19
C GLU A 291 23.14 2.31 -18.58
N LEU A 292 22.28 3.18 -19.06
CA LEU A 292 21.74 3.07 -20.42
C LEU A 292 22.84 3.17 -21.48
N THR A 293 23.77 4.11 -21.31
CA THR A 293 24.89 4.30 -22.25
C THR A 293 25.80 3.06 -22.32
N THR A 294 26.04 2.42 -21.18
CA THR A 294 26.90 1.22 -21.11
C THR A 294 26.21 -0.05 -21.62
N HIS A 295 24.88 -0.04 -21.81
CA HIS A 295 24.08 -1.17 -22.25
C HIS A 295 23.30 -0.89 -23.55
N ASP A 296 23.93 -0.24 -24.51
CA ASP A 296 23.38 0.03 -25.85
C ASP A 296 22.00 0.74 -25.84
N GLY A 297 21.74 1.57 -24.84
CA GLY A 297 20.50 2.31 -24.67
C GLY A 297 19.32 1.48 -24.17
N ILE A 298 19.55 0.24 -23.72
CA ILE A 298 18.49 -0.66 -23.27
C ILE A 298 18.67 -1.02 -21.78
N TRP A 299 17.63 -0.78 -21.00
CA TRP A 299 17.51 -1.31 -19.65
C TRP A 299 16.44 -2.41 -19.67
N SER A 300 16.87 -3.66 -19.56
CA SER A 300 15.95 -4.80 -19.37
C SER A 300 16.10 -5.32 -17.95
N ASP A 301 14.98 -5.41 -17.22
CA ASP A 301 14.94 -5.83 -15.82
C ASP A 301 13.93 -6.96 -15.64
N PRO A 302 14.39 -8.21 -15.42
CA PRO A 302 13.50 -9.35 -15.32
C PRO A 302 12.58 -9.26 -14.11
N LYS A 303 11.33 -9.67 -14.29
CA LYS A 303 10.33 -9.78 -13.22
C LYS A 303 9.64 -11.13 -13.29
N THR A 304 9.29 -11.65 -12.13
CA THR A 304 8.51 -12.87 -12.02
C THR A 304 7.38 -12.65 -11.06
N LEU A 305 6.16 -12.86 -11.53
CA LEU A 305 4.93 -12.83 -10.76
C LEU A 305 4.44 -14.26 -10.54
N VAL A 306 3.86 -14.53 -9.40
CA VAL A 306 3.18 -15.79 -9.11
C VAL A 306 1.75 -15.52 -8.66
N ILE A 307 0.84 -16.38 -9.14
CA ILE A 307 -0.54 -16.49 -8.71
C ILE A 307 -0.68 -17.81 -7.98
N TYR A 308 -1.10 -17.77 -6.73
CA TYR A 308 -1.45 -18.94 -5.94
C TYR A 308 -2.95 -19.06 -5.86
N ARG A 309 -3.46 -20.28 -6.13
CA ARG A 309 -4.85 -20.66 -5.94
C ARG A 309 -4.93 -21.78 -4.93
N CYS A 310 -5.66 -21.56 -3.84
CA CYS A 310 -5.79 -22.51 -2.73
C CYS A 310 -7.24 -22.88 -2.54
N LYS A 311 -7.51 -24.15 -2.20
CA LYS A 311 -8.86 -24.62 -1.88
C LYS A 311 -8.98 -24.97 -0.41
N LYS A 312 -10.09 -24.59 0.21
CA LYS A 312 -10.48 -25.05 1.52
C LYS A 312 -11.31 -26.31 1.38
N GLU A 313 -11.00 -27.34 2.19
CA GLU A 313 -11.75 -28.61 2.17
C GLU A 313 -13.22 -28.42 2.50
N ILE A 314 -14.03 -29.34 1.96
CA ILE A 314 -15.45 -29.49 2.33
C ILE A 314 -15.43 -30.39 3.56
N SER A 315 -15.40 -29.79 4.75
CA SER A 315 -15.50 -30.54 6.03
C SER A 315 -16.95 -30.73 6.44
#